data_850ea660c06d1fc9e91a79a9f040499c
#
_entry.id   850ea660c06d1fc9e91a79a9f040499c
#
_cell.length_a   1.000
_cell.length_b   1.000
_cell.length_c   1.000
_cell.angle_alpha   90.00
_cell.angle_beta   90.00
_cell.angle_gamma   90.00
#
_symmetry.space_group_name_H-M   'P 1'
#
loop_
_entity.id
_entity.type
_entity.pdbx_description
1 polymer ?
#
loop_
_entity_poly.entity_id
_entity_poly.type
_entity_poly.pdbx_seq_one_letter_code
_entity_poly.pdbx_strand_id
1 'polypeptide(L)'
;VDSDVNVSPADPSHRQALARRLRRRTLTSGQFTVPAVPGMVDECVLMCTDSFAAVGVYFSEDEVTHLRASIEGQLKEAFAASPRSNIVVSWESPVGSSGASYQIRPQWFSLGEAYDNWVSTRTPPFFGTLPDARVSALAAQAADPAAFPVLDIGAGTGRNALGLARRGHPVDAVEMTPKFAEIIRADAARDALDVRVLERNVFTTMSDLRHDYQLIVLSEVVSDFRSTAQLTAVFELAANCLAPGGRLVFNIFLARGSYIPDAGARQLGEQCYTSMFTYPELAQSAALMPLELESDDSVYEYEKDNLPDGTWPPTGWYPEWVSGLDVFDGPREQSPIEMRWLVY
;
A
#
# COMPACT_ATOMS: atom_id res chain seq x y z
N VAL A 1 -68.63 29.98 20.34
CA VAL A 1 -68.05 30.55 19.12
C VAL A 1 -66.61 30.12 19.10
N ASP A 2 -66.35 28.96 18.46
CA ASP A 2 -65.00 28.47 18.20
C ASP A 2 -64.43 29.25 17.04
N SER A 3 -63.45 30.03 17.29
CA SER A 3 -62.63 30.66 16.20
C SER A 3 -61.57 29.67 15.80
N ASP A 4 -61.80 28.94 14.72
CA ASP A 4 -60.80 28.19 13.99
C ASP A 4 -59.67 29.14 13.53
N VAL A 5 -58.54 29.09 14.24
CA VAL A 5 -57.32 29.75 13.79
C VAL A 5 -56.78 28.91 12.65
N ASN A 6 -57.09 29.38 11.44
CA ASN A 6 -56.55 28.81 10.20
C ASN A 6 -55.04 29.06 10.18
N VAL A 7 -54.25 28.10 10.62
CA VAL A 7 -52.79 28.16 10.58
C VAL A 7 -52.38 27.93 9.13
N SER A 8 -52.10 29.02 8.43
CA SER A 8 -51.56 28.99 7.08
C SER A 8 -50.24 28.16 7.07
N PRO A 9 -50.03 27.23 6.12
CA PRO A 9 -48.81 26.50 6.02
C PRO A 9 -47.63 27.46 5.89
N ALA A 10 -46.59 27.22 6.68
CA ALA A 10 -45.42 28.09 6.72
C ALA A 10 -44.84 28.27 5.26
N ASP A 11 -44.73 29.53 4.84
CA ASP A 11 -44.11 29.85 3.56
C ASP A 11 -42.74 29.18 3.43
N PRO A 12 -42.48 28.47 2.32
CA PRO A 12 -41.17 27.80 2.09
C PRO A 12 -39.95 28.72 2.23
N SER A 13 -40.11 30.03 1.90
CA SER A 13 -39.08 31.05 2.06
C SER A 13 -38.75 31.32 3.55
N HIS A 14 -39.78 31.37 4.40
CA HIS A 14 -39.61 31.51 5.83
C HIS A 14 -38.94 30.27 6.45
N ARG A 15 -39.33 29.07 6.01
CA ARG A 15 -38.70 27.82 6.46
C ARG A 15 -37.23 27.77 6.10
N GLN A 16 -36.86 28.19 4.90
CA GLN A 16 -35.46 28.27 4.50
C GLN A 16 -34.67 29.31 5.31
N ALA A 17 -35.26 30.47 5.60
CA ALA A 17 -34.66 31.50 6.45
C ALA A 17 -34.40 30.97 7.86
N LEU A 18 -35.37 30.24 8.44
CA LEU A 18 -35.21 29.61 9.75
C LEU A 18 -34.13 28.53 9.73
N ALA A 19 -34.05 27.72 8.69
CA ALA A 19 -33.01 26.72 8.53
C ALA A 19 -31.61 27.34 8.43
N ARG A 20 -31.46 28.44 7.68
CA ARG A 20 -30.18 29.21 7.66
C ARG A 20 -29.84 29.75 9.03
N ARG A 21 -30.83 30.27 9.77
CA ARG A 21 -30.60 30.80 11.13
C ARG A 21 -30.22 29.72 12.13
N LEU A 22 -30.86 28.56 12.02
CA LEU A 22 -30.52 27.38 12.83
C LEU A 22 -29.08 26.95 12.60
N ARG A 23 -28.64 26.83 11.35
CA ARG A 23 -27.24 26.48 11.01
C ARG A 23 -26.24 27.46 11.61
N ARG A 24 -26.48 28.77 11.49
CA ARG A 24 -25.61 29.81 12.06
C ARG A 24 -25.55 29.80 13.58
N ARG A 25 -26.48 29.18 14.27
CA ARG A 25 -26.52 29.04 15.73
C ARG A 25 -26.08 27.65 16.20
N THR A 26 -25.85 26.75 15.28
CA THR A 26 -25.37 25.40 15.60
C THR A 26 -23.90 25.50 15.98
N LEU A 27 -23.58 25.02 17.17
CA LEU A 27 -22.22 24.78 17.60
C LEU A 27 -21.79 23.44 17.09
N THR A 28 -20.66 23.40 16.41
CA THR A 28 -20.12 22.15 15.89
C THR A 28 -18.63 22.15 16.03
N SER A 29 -18.10 20.98 16.32
CA SER A 29 -16.68 20.68 16.24
C SER A 29 -16.52 19.34 15.57
N GLY A 30 -15.41 19.12 14.91
CA GLY A 30 -15.16 17.86 14.27
C GLY A 30 -13.70 17.70 13.93
N GLN A 31 -13.39 16.49 13.49
CA GLN A 31 -12.06 16.12 13.06
C GLN A 31 -12.20 15.01 12.03
N PHE A 32 -11.35 15.07 11.00
CA PHE A 32 -11.12 13.94 10.11
C PHE A 32 -9.62 13.80 9.80
N THR A 33 -9.25 12.61 9.42
CA THR A 33 -7.88 12.25 9.08
C THR A 33 -7.83 11.92 7.60
N VAL A 34 -6.92 12.57 6.88
CA VAL A 34 -6.75 12.40 5.44
C VAL A 34 -5.37 11.83 5.17
N PRO A 35 -5.24 10.82 4.29
CA PRO A 35 -3.94 10.37 3.80
C PRO A 35 -3.12 11.54 3.25
N ALA A 36 -1.84 11.60 3.58
CA ALA A 36 -0.97 12.66 3.11
C ALA A 36 -0.54 12.41 1.66
N VAL A 37 -1.36 12.87 0.71
CA VAL A 37 -1.14 12.74 -0.73
C VAL A 37 -1.01 14.15 -1.34
N PRO A 38 0.21 14.71 -1.46
CA PRO A 38 0.42 16.08 -1.96
C PRO A 38 -0.18 16.36 -3.35
N GLY A 39 -0.19 15.37 -4.23
CA GLY A 39 -0.78 15.49 -5.58
C GLY A 39 -2.29 15.58 -5.60
N MET A 40 -2.98 15.41 -4.46
CA MET A 40 -4.44 15.48 -4.30
C MET A 40 -4.86 16.60 -3.37
N VAL A 41 -4.13 17.70 -3.37
CA VAL A 41 -4.43 18.87 -2.52
C VAL A 41 -5.81 19.46 -2.81
N ASP A 42 -6.26 19.45 -4.08
CA ASP A 42 -7.55 20.00 -4.49
C ASP A 42 -8.71 19.24 -3.85
N GLU A 43 -8.63 17.92 -3.83
CA GLU A 43 -9.61 17.03 -3.19
C GLU A 43 -9.67 17.25 -1.68
N CYS A 44 -8.50 17.43 -1.05
CA CYS A 44 -8.44 17.73 0.39
C CYS A 44 -9.07 19.09 0.71
N VAL A 45 -8.82 20.12 -0.11
CA VAL A 45 -9.45 21.44 0.04
C VAL A 45 -10.95 21.34 -0.12
N LEU A 46 -11.43 20.60 -1.13
CA LEU A 46 -12.86 20.40 -1.38
C LEU A 46 -13.52 19.70 -0.19
N MET A 47 -12.94 18.64 0.35
CA MET A 47 -13.45 17.95 1.55
C MET A 47 -13.59 18.90 2.73
N CYS A 48 -12.59 19.79 2.95
CA CYS A 48 -12.65 20.78 4.03
C CYS A 48 -13.77 21.79 3.80
N THR A 49 -13.85 22.38 2.61
CA THR A 49 -14.84 23.41 2.27
C THR A 49 -16.26 22.84 2.32
N ASP A 50 -16.49 21.63 1.85
CA ASP A 50 -17.78 20.94 1.91
C ASP A 50 -18.20 20.67 3.36
N SER A 51 -17.26 20.20 4.20
CA SER A 51 -17.51 19.96 5.61
C SER A 51 -17.89 21.24 6.35
N PHE A 52 -17.24 22.35 6.06
CA PHE A 52 -17.54 23.65 6.66
C PHE A 52 -18.87 24.22 6.11
N ALA A 53 -19.13 24.10 4.82
CA ALA A 53 -20.38 24.53 4.20
C ALA A 53 -21.60 23.76 4.78
N ALA A 54 -21.43 22.48 5.09
CA ALA A 54 -22.48 21.67 5.72
C ALA A 54 -22.97 22.24 7.05
N VAL A 55 -22.11 22.95 7.77
CA VAL A 55 -22.43 23.64 9.04
C VAL A 55 -22.65 25.14 8.86
N GLY A 56 -22.77 25.62 7.62
CA GLY A 56 -23.11 27.00 7.29
C GLY A 56 -21.92 27.97 7.29
N VAL A 57 -20.72 27.48 7.27
CA VAL A 57 -19.49 28.28 7.14
C VAL A 57 -19.02 28.24 5.68
N TYR A 58 -18.96 29.39 5.05
CA TYR A 58 -18.56 29.55 3.64
C TYR A 58 -17.32 30.41 3.57
N PHE A 59 -16.29 29.90 2.93
CA PHE A 59 -15.01 30.60 2.77
C PHE A 59 -15.04 31.50 1.55
N SER A 60 -14.44 32.66 1.67
CA SER A 60 -14.10 33.53 0.54
C SER A 60 -12.96 32.92 -0.29
N GLU A 61 -12.70 33.44 -1.48
CA GLU A 61 -11.59 33.01 -2.33
C GLU A 61 -10.23 33.14 -1.64
N ASP A 62 -10.03 34.22 -0.88
CA ASP A 62 -8.80 34.44 -0.11
C ASP A 62 -8.64 33.42 1.02
N GLU A 63 -9.73 33.09 1.72
CA GLU A 63 -9.72 32.09 2.79
C GLU A 63 -9.47 30.69 2.23
N VAL A 64 -10.04 30.35 1.07
CA VAL A 64 -9.75 29.08 0.36
C VAL A 64 -8.29 29.01 -0.07
N THR A 65 -7.72 30.13 -0.54
CA THR A 65 -6.31 30.21 -0.92
C THR A 65 -5.39 29.96 0.27
N HIS A 66 -5.70 30.54 1.43
CA HIS A 66 -4.94 30.31 2.67
C HIS A 66 -5.07 28.86 3.17
N LEU A 67 -6.29 28.32 3.16
CA LEU A 67 -6.57 26.93 3.51
C LEU A 67 -5.75 25.99 2.62
N ARG A 68 -5.79 26.22 1.31
CA ARG A 68 -5.02 25.46 0.33
C ARG A 68 -3.52 25.44 0.64
N ALA A 69 -2.93 26.63 0.84
CA ALA A 69 -1.51 26.74 1.15
C ALA A 69 -1.13 25.99 2.44
N SER A 70 -1.99 26.07 3.46
CA SER A 70 -1.81 25.37 4.73
C SER A 70 -1.87 23.86 4.55
N ILE A 71 -2.89 23.35 3.84
CA ILE A 71 -3.05 21.91 3.54
C ILE A 71 -1.85 21.42 2.73
N GLU A 72 -1.49 22.11 1.65
CA GLU A 72 -0.38 21.72 0.78
C GLU A 72 0.95 21.58 1.54
N GLY A 73 1.24 22.53 2.42
CA GLY A 73 2.44 22.49 3.27
C GLY A 73 2.46 21.26 4.18
N GLN A 74 1.34 20.97 4.84
CA GLN A 74 1.22 19.82 5.74
C GLN A 74 1.24 18.47 5.01
N LEU A 75 0.61 18.38 3.85
CA LEU A 75 0.66 17.16 3.01
C LEU A 75 2.10 16.85 2.57
N LYS A 76 2.83 17.85 2.09
CA LYS A 76 4.24 17.70 1.68
C LYS A 76 5.14 17.27 2.82
N GLU A 77 5.01 17.92 3.98
CA GLU A 77 5.79 17.61 5.16
C GLU A 77 5.51 16.19 5.66
N ALA A 78 4.25 15.81 5.78
CA ALA A 78 3.85 14.51 6.25
C ALA A 78 4.31 13.39 5.30
N PHE A 79 4.09 13.55 3.98
CA PHE A 79 4.50 12.57 2.98
C PHE A 79 6.03 12.42 2.87
N ALA A 80 6.78 13.52 3.02
CA ALA A 80 8.23 13.46 3.01
C ALA A 80 8.79 12.68 4.21
N ALA A 81 8.16 12.82 5.38
CA ALA A 81 8.52 12.06 6.58
C ALA A 81 8.22 10.56 6.42
N SER A 82 7.05 10.21 5.90
CA SER A 82 6.68 8.82 5.59
C SER A 82 5.48 8.80 4.63
N PRO A 83 5.47 7.93 3.60
CA PRO A 83 4.33 7.76 2.71
C PRO A 83 3.07 7.20 3.41
N ARG A 84 3.22 6.68 4.62
CA ARG A 84 2.10 6.18 5.45
C ARG A 84 1.49 7.24 6.35
N SER A 85 2.01 8.48 6.30
CA SER A 85 1.55 9.58 7.14
C SER A 85 0.19 10.09 6.69
N ASN A 86 -0.50 10.72 7.64
CA ASN A 86 -1.76 11.41 7.42
C ASN A 86 -1.63 12.88 7.83
N ILE A 87 -2.62 13.68 7.49
CA ILE A 87 -2.90 14.95 8.14
C ILE A 87 -4.21 14.86 8.91
N VAL A 88 -4.28 15.53 10.04
CA VAL A 88 -5.50 15.65 10.84
C VAL A 88 -6.01 17.07 10.71
N VAL A 89 -7.24 17.21 10.23
CA VAL A 89 -7.96 18.48 10.16
C VAL A 89 -9.01 18.48 11.26
N SER A 90 -8.88 19.41 12.19
CA SER A 90 -9.83 19.64 13.26
C SER A 90 -10.40 21.05 13.19
N TRP A 91 -11.68 21.20 13.52
CA TRP A 91 -12.35 22.50 13.48
C TRP A 91 -13.34 22.65 14.62
N GLU A 92 -13.62 23.88 14.94
CA GLU A 92 -14.72 24.25 15.84
C GLU A 92 -15.37 25.56 15.34
N SER A 93 -16.66 25.65 15.54
CA SER A 93 -17.46 26.85 15.23
C SER A 93 -17.87 27.49 16.55
N PRO A 94 -17.22 28.58 16.97
CA PRO A 94 -17.56 29.24 18.24
C PRO A 94 -18.90 29.97 18.16
N VAL A 95 -19.55 30.12 19.33
CA VAL A 95 -20.82 30.85 19.46
C VAL A 95 -20.71 32.27 18.93
N GLY A 96 -21.61 32.64 18.02
CA GLY A 96 -21.76 34.03 17.55
C GLY A 96 -20.73 34.46 16.50
N SER A 97 -19.88 33.56 16.05
CA SER A 97 -18.95 33.83 14.94
C SER A 97 -19.54 33.38 13.61
N SER A 98 -19.22 34.09 12.54
CA SER A 98 -19.59 33.70 11.17
C SER A 98 -18.56 32.76 10.54
N GLY A 99 -17.48 32.43 11.23
CA GLY A 99 -16.39 31.60 10.78
C GLY A 99 -16.20 30.35 11.64
N ALA A 100 -15.38 29.44 11.14
CA ALA A 100 -14.85 28.31 11.90
C ALA A 100 -13.35 28.54 12.15
N SER A 101 -12.88 28.18 13.35
CA SER A 101 -11.46 28.01 13.56
C SER A 101 -11.08 26.59 13.18
N TYR A 102 -9.99 26.41 12.46
CA TYR A 102 -9.47 25.10 12.08
C TYR A 102 -7.99 24.99 12.36
N GLN A 103 -7.55 23.75 12.58
CA GLN A 103 -6.16 23.41 12.77
C GLN A 103 -5.83 22.20 11.90
N ILE A 104 -4.71 22.26 11.20
CA ILE A 104 -4.19 21.16 10.37
C ILE A 104 -2.83 20.77 10.96
N ARG A 105 -2.67 19.49 11.23
CA ARG A 105 -1.42 18.94 11.79
C ARG A 105 -1.07 17.62 11.14
N PRO A 106 0.20 17.32 10.93
CA PRO A 106 0.64 16.03 10.44
C PRO A 106 0.46 14.96 11.52
N GLN A 107 0.23 13.74 11.06
CA GLN A 107 0.25 12.54 11.87
C GLN A 107 1.19 11.55 11.18
N TRP A 108 2.39 11.41 11.70
CA TRP A 108 3.43 10.58 11.11
C TRP A 108 3.34 9.14 11.59
N PHE A 109 3.60 8.22 10.64
CA PHE A 109 3.81 6.82 10.94
C PHE A 109 5.07 6.36 10.23
N SER A 110 6.02 5.81 10.97
CA SER A 110 7.12 5.06 10.37
C SER A 110 6.59 3.79 9.69
N LEU A 111 7.38 3.19 8.80
CA LEU A 111 7.01 1.93 8.17
C LEU A 111 6.74 0.84 9.22
N GLY A 112 7.56 0.77 10.27
CA GLY A 112 7.37 -0.17 11.38
C GLY A 112 6.06 0.06 12.13
N GLU A 113 5.75 1.32 12.47
CA GLU A 113 4.47 1.65 13.13
C GLU A 113 3.27 1.37 12.23
N ALA A 114 3.39 1.59 10.93
CA ALA A 114 2.34 1.25 9.98
C ALA A 114 2.09 -0.26 9.94
N TYR A 115 3.14 -1.08 9.93
CA TYR A 115 3.01 -2.54 10.03
C TYR A 115 2.51 -3.00 11.40
N ASP A 116 2.95 -2.41 12.50
CA ASP A 116 2.43 -2.71 13.83
C ASP A 116 0.92 -2.42 13.93
N ASN A 117 0.48 -1.30 13.39
CA ASN A 117 -0.94 -0.95 13.32
C ASN A 117 -1.70 -1.91 12.39
N TRP A 118 -1.13 -2.25 11.24
CA TRP A 118 -1.72 -3.21 10.31
C TRP A 118 -1.91 -4.59 10.96
N VAL A 119 -0.91 -5.09 11.69
CA VAL A 119 -0.97 -6.35 12.44
C VAL A 119 -2.01 -6.29 13.56
N SER A 120 -2.10 -5.17 14.30
CA SER A 120 -3.02 -5.05 15.43
C SER A 120 -4.50 -5.05 15.01
N THR A 121 -4.78 -4.71 13.76
CA THR A 121 -6.15 -4.63 13.20
C THR A 121 -6.57 -5.90 12.45
N ARG A 122 -5.71 -6.92 12.36
CA ARG A 122 -5.97 -8.15 11.59
C ARG A 122 -5.73 -9.41 12.41
N THR A 123 -6.39 -10.48 12.00
CA THR A 123 -6.23 -11.80 12.63
C THR A 123 -5.27 -12.66 11.81
N PRO A 124 -4.31 -13.36 12.43
CA PRO A 124 -3.46 -14.34 11.72
C PRO A 124 -4.30 -15.44 11.03
N PRO A 125 -3.82 -16.00 9.92
CA PRO A 125 -2.54 -15.72 9.27
C PRO A 125 -2.58 -14.45 8.43
N PHE A 126 -1.64 -13.53 8.64
CA PHE A 126 -1.66 -12.20 8.03
C PHE A 126 -1.51 -12.20 6.51
N PHE A 127 -0.68 -13.09 5.98
CA PHE A 127 -0.33 -13.18 4.55
C PHE A 127 -0.75 -14.53 3.92
N GLY A 128 -1.55 -15.33 4.63
CA GLY A 128 -1.85 -16.70 4.24
C GLY A 128 -0.83 -17.69 4.79
N THR A 129 -1.06 -18.99 4.52
CA THR A 129 -0.27 -20.10 5.09
C THR A 129 0.55 -20.86 4.06
N LEU A 130 0.19 -20.78 2.79
CA LEU A 130 0.86 -21.47 1.69
C LEU A 130 1.85 -20.54 0.98
N PRO A 131 2.98 -21.06 0.49
CA PRO A 131 3.81 -20.33 -0.46
C PRO A 131 3.01 -19.92 -1.70
N ASP A 132 3.42 -18.85 -2.34
CA ASP A 132 2.86 -18.46 -3.62
C ASP A 132 2.99 -19.59 -4.64
N ALA A 133 1.95 -19.80 -5.45
CA ALA A 133 1.96 -20.83 -6.46
C ALA A 133 3.08 -20.63 -7.48
N ARG A 134 3.35 -19.37 -7.86
CA ARG A 134 4.46 -19.03 -8.77
C ARG A 134 5.81 -19.41 -8.17
N VAL A 135 6.07 -19.05 -6.94
CA VAL A 135 7.31 -19.39 -6.22
C VAL A 135 7.46 -20.91 -6.08
N SER A 136 6.37 -21.57 -5.69
CA SER A 136 6.32 -23.04 -5.58
C SER A 136 6.64 -23.74 -6.90
N ALA A 137 6.09 -23.25 -8.02
CA ALA A 137 6.32 -23.83 -9.35
C ALA A 137 7.77 -23.69 -9.80
N LEU A 138 8.42 -22.56 -9.52
CA LEU A 138 9.85 -22.36 -9.84
C LEU A 138 10.75 -23.25 -8.97
N ALA A 139 10.49 -23.32 -7.68
CA ALA A 139 11.26 -24.16 -6.77
C ALA A 139 11.10 -25.66 -7.06
N ALA A 140 9.92 -26.09 -7.54
CA ALA A 140 9.65 -27.48 -7.91
C ALA A 140 10.46 -27.98 -9.12
N GLN A 141 11.11 -27.07 -9.86
CA GLN A 141 12.01 -27.44 -10.97
C GLN A 141 13.38 -27.94 -10.48
N ALA A 142 13.69 -27.78 -9.20
CA ALA A 142 14.94 -28.27 -8.62
C ALA A 142 14.98 -29.80 -8.67
N ALA A 143 16.02 -30.36 -9.33
CA ALA A 143 16.26 -31.79 -9.33
C ALA A 143 16.68 -32.29 -7.94
N ASP A 144 17.42 -31.46 -7.20
CA ASP A 144 17.81 -31.66 -5.81
C ASP A 144 17.54 -30.36 -5.02
N PRO A 145 16.50 -30.33 -4.18
CA PRO A 145 16.22 -29.17 -3.36
C PRO A 145 17.37 -28.72 -2.46
N ALA A 146 18.17 -29.64 -1.94
CA ALA A 146 19.29 -29.30 -1.05
C ALA A 146 20.43 -28.56 -1.78
N ALA A 147 20.54 -28.72 -3.10
CA ALA A 147 21.47 -28.00 -3.96
C ALA A 147 20.82 -26.76 -4.62
N PHE A 148 19.64 -26.35 -4.19
CA PHE A 148 18.88 -25.24 -4.76
C PHE A 148 18.62 -24.17 -3.69
N PRO A 149 19.65 -23.36 -3.32
CA PRO A 149 19.50 -22.32 -2.33
C PRO A 149 18.58 -21.20 -2.82
N VAL A 150 17.75 -20.71 -1.89
CA VAL A 150 16.74 -19.65 -2.14
C VAL A 150 17.02 -18.45 -1.25
N LEU A 151 16.87 -17.26 -1.80
CA LEU A 151 16.81 -16.00 -1.06
C LEU A 151 15.38 -15.48 -1.10
N ASP A 152 14.76 -15.33 0.08
CA ASP A 152 13.43 -14.74 0.22
C ASP A 152 13.58 -13.35 0.86
N ILE A 153 13.34 -12.31 0.08
CA ILE A 153 13.50 -10.90 0.47
C ILE A 153 12.14 -10.33 0.88
N GLY A 154 12.07 -9.75 2.08
CA GLY A 154 10.81 -9.31 2.67
C GLY A 154 9.96 -10.52 3.05
N ALA A 155 10.57 -11.50 3.72
CA ALA A 155 9.98 -12.80 3.98
C ALA A 155 8.69 -12.76 4.85
N GLY A 156 8.37 -11.60 5.46
CA GLY A 156 7.20 -11.42 6.31
C GLY A 156 7.19 -12.44 7.46
N THR A 157 6.10 -13.19 7.59
CA THR A 157 5.99 -14.27 8.57
C THR A 157 6.57 -15.61 8.08
N GLY A 158 7.25 -15.62 6.93
CA GLY A 158 7.95 -16.79 6.41
C GLY A 158 7.10 -17.71 5.53
N ARG A 159 6.01 -17.23 4.96
CA ARG A 159 5.09 -18.03 4.12
C ARG A 159 5.83 -18.77 2.99
N ASN A 160 6.64 -18.05 2.22
CA ASN A 160 7.49 -18.64 1.18
C ASN A 160 8.70 -19.34 1.79
N ALA A 161 9.49 -18.67 2.64
CA ALA A 161 10.72 -19.19 3.22
C ALA A 161 10.53 -20.53 3.92
N LEU A 162 9.60 -20.62 4.88
CA LEU A 162 9.35 -21.85 5.64
C LEU A 162 8.74 -22.94 4.75
N GLY A 163 7.88 -22.56 3.81
CA GLY A 163 7.28 -23.52 2.88
C GLY A 163 8.30 -24.17 1.95
N LEU A 164 9.29 -23.41 1.48
CA LEU A 164 10.39 -23.95 0.67
C LEU A 164 11.38 -24.77 1.51
N ALA A 165 11.70 -24.29 2.71
CA ALA A 165 12.57 -25.05 3.62
C ALA A 165 11.99 -26.41 4.02
N ARG A 166 10.65 -26.52 4.19
CA ARG A 166 9.98 -27.83 4.41
C ARG A 166 10.10 -28.76 3.22
N ARG A 167 10.36 -28.24 2.02
CA ARG A 167 10.64 -29.04 0.81
C ARG A 167 12.12 -29.39 0.65
N GLY A 168 12.97 -28.99 1.58
CA GLY A 168 14.40 -29.30 1.62
C GLY A 168 15.32 -28.25 1.01
N HIS A 169 14.80 -27.07 0.61
CA HIS A 169 15.63 -25.97 0.13
C HIS A 169 16.36 -25.27 1.29
N PRO A 170 17.66 -24.99 1.19
CA PRO A 170 18.31 -24.01 2.06
C PRO A 170 17.78 -22.61 1.76
N VAL A 171 17.32 -21.89 2.79
CA VAL A 171 16.69 -20.58 2.59
C VAL A 171 17.39 -19.52 3.42
N ASP A 172 17.77 -18.42 2.78
CA ASP A 172 18.10 -17.16 3.44
C ASP A 172 16.87 -16.26 3.39
N ALA A 173 16.34 -15.89 4.56
CA ALA A 173 15.17 -15.02 4.69
C ALA A 173 15.63 -13.65 5.19
N VAL A 174 15.42 -12.61 4.38
CA VAL A 174 15.68 -11.21 4.75
C VAL A 174 14.36 -10.58 5.17
N GLU A 175 14.28 -10.14 6.42
CA GLU A 175 13.10 -9.47 6.98
C GLU A 175 13.52 -8.31 7.89
N MET A 176 12.98 -7.12 7.64
CA MET A 176 13.35 -5.93 8.40
C MET A 176 12.51 -5.70 9.66
N THR A 177 11.35 -6.33 9.74
CA THR A 177 10.43 -6.19 10.87
C THR A 177 10.79 -7.21 11.96
N PRO A 178 11.27 -6.77 13.15
CA PRO A 178 11.76 -7.69 14.18
C PRO A 178 10.74 -8.76 14.60
N LYS A 179 9.47 -8.39 14.74
CA LYS A 179 8.37 -9.31 15.06
C LYS A 179 8.24 -10.46 14.05
N PHE A 180 8.33 -10.14 12.76
CA PHE A 180 8.21 -11.14 11.70
C PHE A 180 9.46 -12.03 11.65
N ALA A 181 10.64 -11.44 11.77
CA ALA A 181 11.89 -12.18 11.84
C ALA A 181 11.90 -13.18 13.02
N GLU A 182 11.35 -12.79 14.17
CA GLU A 182 11.22 -13.68 15.34
C GLU A 182 10.26 -14.85 15.07
N ILE A 183 9.14 -14.62 14.41
CA ILE A 183 8.19 -15.67 13.99
C ILE A 183 8.90 -16.68 13.09
N ILE A 184 9.64 -16.21 12.08
CA ILE A 184 10.37 -17.12 11.16
C ILE A 184 11.39 -17.96 11.95
N ARG A 185 12.19 -17.34 12.84
CA ARG A 185 13.18 -18.06 13.67
C ARG A 185 12.54 -19.12 14.55
N ALA A 186 11.42 -18.76 15.21
CA ALA A 186 10.72 -19.68 16.08
C ALA A 186 10.15 -20.89 15.33
N ASP A 187 9.51 -20.65 14.19
CA ASP A 187 8.92 -21.70 13.36
C ASP A 187 10.00 -22.57 12.70
N ALA A 188 11.08 -21.97 12.22
CA ALA A 188 12.21 -22.71 11.66
C ALA A 188 12.89 -23.60 12.72
N ALA A 189 13.09 -23.10 13.94
CA ALA A 189 13.67 -23.89 15.03
C ALA A 189 12.74 -25.03 15.47
N ARG A 190 11.42 -24.76 15.60
CA ARG A 190 10.44 -25.79 15.97
C ARG A 190 10.41 -26.94 14.97
N ASP A 191 10.47 -26.64 13.68
CA ASP A 191 10.35 -27.61 12.60
C ASP A 191 11.72 -28.11 12.10
N ALA A 192 12.83 -27.71 12.75
CA ALA A 192 14.21 -28.04 12.39
C ALA A 192 14.55 -27.76 10.92
N LEU A 193 14.15 -26.59 10.41
CA LEU A 193 14.32 -26.18 9.02
C LEU A 193 15.65 -25.44 8.79
N ASP A 194 16.23 -25.62 7.61
CA ASP A 194 17.43 -24.88 7.17
C ASP A 194 17.05 -23.48 6.67
N VAL A 195 16.83 -22.56 7.62
CA VAL A 195 16.51 -21.16 7.34
C VAL A 195 17.44 -20.25 8.13
N ARG A 196 18.18 -19.42 7.41
CA ARG A 196 18.98 -18.34 7.98
C ARG A 196 18.19 -17.02 7.89
N VAL A 197 17.88 -16.41 9.03
CA VAL A 197 17.13 -15.15 9.09
C VAL A 197 18.07 -13.96 9.25
N LEU A 198 18.03 -13.05 8.29
CA LEU A 198 18.77 -11.79 8.26
C LEU A 198 17.80 -10.62 8.57
N GLU A 199 17.83 -10.15 9.83
CA GLU A 199 16.93 -9.08 10.30
C GLU A 199 17.52 -7.71 9.96
N ARG A 200 17.25 -7.23 8.74
CA ARG A 200 17.72 -5.94 8.25
C ARG A 200 17.10 -5.58 6.89
N ASN A 201 17.30 -4.32 6.49
CA ASN A 201 16.93 -3.90 5.15
C ASN A 201 17.82 -4.62 4.09
N VAL A 202 17.20 -5.14 3.04
CA VAL A 202 17.89 -5.88 1.97
C VAL A 202 19.01 -5.09 1.33
N PHE A 203 18.82 -3.79 1.11
CA PHE A 203 19.82 -2.93 0.46
C PHE A 203 21.07 -2.68 1.33
N THR A 204 21.04 -3.01 2.62
CA THR A 204 22.21 -2.92 3.53
C THR A 204 22.86 -4.25 3.84
N THR A 205 22.37 -5.36 3.26
CA THR A 205 22.71 -6.74 3.60
C THR A 205 23.58 -7.45 2.56
N MET A 206 23.91 -6.80 1.46
CA MET A 206 24.51 -7.45 0.28
C MET A 206 25.83 -8.18 0.57
N SER A 207 26.64 -7.70 1.52
CA SER A 207 27.91 -8.34 1.89
C SER A 207 27.75 -9.72 2.56
N ASP A 208 26.59 -10.01 3.12
CA ASP A 208 26.32 -11.25 3.88
C ASP A 208 25.53 -12.28 3.05
N LEU A 209 25.16 -11.93 1.82
CA LEU A 209 24.43 -12.82 0.94
C LEU A 209 25.36 -13.79 0.21
N ARG A 210 24.81 -14.93 -0.16
CA ARG A 210 25.48 -15.90 -1.03
C ARG A 210 25.54 -15.35 -2.47
N HIS A 211 26.37 -15.98 -3.30
CA HIS A 211 26.50 -15.65 -4.73
C HIS A 211 26.13 -16.83 -5.63
N ASP A 212 25.33 -17.76 -5.10
CA ASP A 212 24.96 -19.01 -5.78
C ASP A 212 23.47 -19.34 -5.62
N TYR A 213 22.61 -18.34 -5.35
CA TYR A 213 21.19 -18.59 -5.29
C TYR A 213 20.65 -19.07 -6.62
N GLN A 214 19.79 -20.10 -6.56
CA GLN A 214 19.06 -20.59 -7.71
C GLN A 214 17.72 -19.86 -7.90
N LEU A 215 17.20 -19.28 -6.82
CA LEU A 215 15.98 -18.49 -6.83
C LEU A 215 16.10 -17.33 -5.85
N ILE A 216 15.79 -16.12 -6.32
CA ILE A 216 15.60 -14.93 -5.48
C ILE A 216 14.13 -14.53 -5.60
N VAL A 217 13.47 -14.38 -4.46
CA VAL A 217 12.03 -14.09 -4.34
C VAL A 217 11.83 -12.72 -3.68
N LEU A 218 10.98 -11.88 -4.28
CA LEU A 218 10.41 -10.69 -3.64
C LEU A 218 8.89 -10.72 -3.85
N SER A 219 8.18 -11.33 -2.92
CA SER A 219 6.72 -11.37 -2.93
C SER A 219 6.15 -10.28 -2.05
N GLU A 220 5.31 -9.41 -2.63
CA GLU A 220 4.64 -8.30 -1.92
C GLU A 220 5.62 -7.26 -1.33
N VAL A 221 6.78 -7.07 -1.96
CA VAL A 221 7.86 -6.17 -1.51
C VAL A 221 7.98 -4.94 -2.39
N VAL A 222 7.94 -5.12 -3.71
CA VAL A 222 8.09 -4.01 -4.67
C VAL A 222 6.91 -3.03 -4.57
N SER A 223 5.78 -3.49 -4.05
CA SER A 223 4.61 -2.66 -3.72
C SER A 223 4.90 -1.57 -2.67
N ASP A 224 6.02 -1.65 -1.95
CA ASP A 224 6.47 -0.66 -0.96
C ASP A 224 7.61 0.24 -1.48
N PHE A 225 8.06 0.05 -2.70
CA PHE A 225 9.15 0.85 -3.28
C PHE A 225 8.67 2.27 -3.61
N ARG A 226 9.56 3.24 -3.36
CA ARG A 226 9.29 4.66 -3.61
C ARG A 226 9.94 5.20 -4.88
N SER A 227 10.79 4.43 -5.53
CA SER A 227 11.53 4.89 -6.70
C SER A 227 12.01 3.75 -7.60
N THR A 228 12.26 4.08 -8.86
CA THR A 228 12.91 3.20 -9.82
C THR A 228 14.36 2.85 -9.44
N ALA A 229 15.01 3.67 -8.61
CA ALA A 229 16.34 3.37 -8.07
C ALA A 229 16.33 2.12 -7.19
N GLN A 230 15.28 1.93 -6.38
CA GLN A 230 15.11 0.71 -5.59
C GLN A 230 14.87 -0.51 -6.50
N LEU A 231 14.10 -0.35 -7.58
CA LEU A 231 13.89 -1.41 -8.56
C LEU A 231 15.20 -1.79 -9.27
N THR A 232 16.00 -0.81 -9.67
CA THR A 232 17.35 -1.04 -10.24
C THR A 232 18.25 -1.79 -9.25
N ALA A 233 18.21 -1.41 -7.96
CA ALA A 233 19.00 -2.09 -6.92
C ALA A 233 18.62 -3.57 -6.75
N VAL A 234 17.35 -3.95 -6.97
CA VAL A 234 16.92 -5.36 -6.99
C VAL A 234 17.57 -6.12 -8.13
N PHE A 235 17.59 -5.56 -9.33
CA PHE A 235 18.26 -6.18 -10.48
C PHE A 235 19.77 -6.30 -10.29
N GLU A 236 20.41 -5.28 -9.70
CA GLU A 236 21.84 -5.32 -9.34
C GLU A 236 22.12 -6.41 -8.30
N LEU A 237 21.30 -6.52 -7.27
CA LEU A 237 21.42 -7.58 -6.27
C LEU A 237 21.28 -8.96 -6.94
N ALA A 238 20.28 -9.15 -7.77
CA ALA A 238 20.06 -10.42 -8.47
C ALA A 238 21.24 -10.77 -9.37
N ALA A 239 21.76 -9.82 -10.15
CA ALA A 239 22.94 -10.03 -11.00
C ALA A 239 24.17 -10.44 -10.21
N ASN A 240 24.34 -9.96 -8.98
CA ASN A 240 25.48 -10.29 -8.11
C ASN A 240 25.31 -11.58 -7.34
N CYS A 241 24.08 -11.99 -7.02
CA CYS A 241 23.82 -13.07 -6.06
C CYS A 241 23.25 -14.34 -6.69
N LEU A 242 22.73 -14.28 -7.92
CA LEU A 242 22.26 -15.47 -8.63
C LEU A 242 23.43 -16.32 -9.17
N ALA A 243 23.25 -17.62 -9.09
CA ALA A 243 24.04 -18.55 -9.87
C ALA A 243 23.73 -18.42 -11.37
N PRO A 244 24.65 -18.82 -12.27
CA PRO A 244 24.31 -18.91 -13.69
C PRO A 244 23.07 -19.78 -13.92
N GLY A 245 22.05 -19.25 -14.63
CA GLY A 245 20.77 -19.90 -14.84
C GLY A 245 19.81 -19.84 -13.66
N GLY A 246 20.18 -19.16 -12.56
CA GLY A 246 19.28 -18.83 -11.46
C GLY A 246 18.25 -17.78 -11.86
N ARG A 247 17.15 -17.70 -11.12
CA ARG A 247 16.00 -16.85 -11.43
C ARG A 247 15.71 -15.84 -10.35
N LEU A 248 15.34 -14.64 -10.77
CA LEU A 248 14.72 -13.60 -9.96
C LEU A 248 13.20 -13.64 -10.22
N VAL A 249 12.39 -13.82 -9.17
CA VAL A 249 10.92 -13.72 -9.25
C VAL A 249 10.43 -12.67 -8.28
N PHE A 250 9.61 -11.77 -8.78
CA PHE A 250 8.96 -10.76 -7.95
C PHE A 250 7.61 -10.35 -8.52
N ASN A 251 6.75 -9.82 -7.65
CA ASN A 251 5.51 -9.19 -8.09
C ASN A 251 5.59 -7.67 -8.00
N ILE A 252 4.92 -7.00 -8.93
CA ILE A 252 4.98 -5.56 -9.12
C ILE A 252 3.65 -5.08 -9.71
N PHE A 253 3.16 -3.92 -9.25
CA PHE A 253 2.04 -3.26 -9.92
C PHE A 253 2.52 -2.54 -11.18
N LEU A 254 1.98 -2.93 -12.31
CA LEU A 254 2.29 -2.33 -13.61
C LEU A 254 1.06 -1.65 -14.22
N ALA A 255 1.30 -0.50 -14.82
CA ALA A 255 0.29 0.23 -15.58
C ALA A 255 -0.13 -0.55 -16.82
N ARG A 256 -1.43 -0.63 -17.08
CA ARG A 256 -2.02 -1.29 -18.25
C ARG A 256 -2.13 -0.33 -19.45
N GLY A 257 -1.93 -0.86 -20.63
CA GLY A 257 -2.11 -0.11 -21.87
C GLY A 257 -1.27 1.17 -21.93
N SER A 258 -1.92 2.29 -22.18
CA SER A 258 -1.28 3.60 -22.28
C SER A 258 -1.38 4.43 -21.00
N TYR A 259 -1.87 3.86 -19.90
CA TYR A 259 -1.98 4.58 -18.64
C TYR A 259 -0.60 4.97 -18.10
N ILE A 260 -0.47 6.24 -17.74
CA ILE A 260 0.72 6.79 -17.07
C ILE A 260 0.27 7.38 -15.74
N PRO A 261 0.66 6.78 -14.60
CA PRO A 261 0.28 7.31 -13.30
C PRO A 261 0.85 8.71 -13.07
N ASP A 262 -0.01 9.65 -12.68
CA ASP A 262 0.42 10.97 -12.22
C ASP A 262 0.95 10.95 -10.78
N ALA A 263 1.37 12.10 -10.28
CA ALA A 263 1.92 12.22 -8.93
C ALA A 263 0.91 11.82 -7.85
N GLY A 264 -0.36 12.18 -8.01
CA GLY A 264 -1.43 11.85 -7.06
C GLY A 264 -1.68 10.35 -6.98
N ALA A 265 -1.78 9.68 -8.14
CA ALA A 265 -1.95 8.23 -8.21
C ALA A 265 -0.78 7.47 -7.59
N ARG A 266 0.48 7.89 -7.88
CA ARG A 266 1.67 7.26 -7.31
C ARG A 266 1.73 7.43 -5.79
N GLN A 267 1.48 8.63 -5.29
CA GLN A 267 1.51 8.94 -3.86
C GLN A 267 0.40 8.21 -3.09
N LEU A 268 -0.82 8.16 -3.66
CA LEU A 268 -1.91 7.37 -3.09
C LEU A 268 -1.57 5.87 -3.12
N GLY A 269 -0.95 5.39 -4.19
CA GLY A 269 -0.45 4.02 -4.28
C GLY A 269 0.54 3.69 -3.17
N GLU A 270 1.49 4.57 -2.87
CA GLU A 270 2.42 4.40 -1.75
C GLU A 270 1.70 4.33 -0.39
N GLN A 271 0.60 5.08 -0.22
CA GLN A 271 -0.26 4.99 0.97
C GLN A 271 -0.96 3.63 1.10
N CYS A 272 -1.35 3.04 -0.02
CA CYS A 272 -2.17 1.83 -0.08
C CYS A 272 -1.37 0.54 -0.33
N TYR A 273 -0.07 0.53 -0.07
CA TYR A 273 0.81 -0.63 -0.37
C TYR A 273 0.75 -1.05 -1.85
N THR A 274 0.58 -0.07 -2.74
CA THR A 274 0.32 -0.28 -4.18
C THR A 274 1.21 0.64 -5.01
N SER A 275 2.51 0.66 -4.71
CA SER A 275 3.47 1.40 -5.53
C SER A 275 3.46 0.88 -6.95
N MET A 276 3.22 1.76 -7.90
CA MET A 276 2.97 1.39 -9.29
C MET A 276 4.06 1.92 -10.23
N PHE A 277 4.37 1.10 -11.21
CA PHE A 277 5.40 1.40 -12.22
C PHE A 277 4.83 1.21 -13.62
N THR A 278 5.58 1.70 -14.60
CA THR A 278 5.29 1.46 -16.02
C THR A 278 6.26 0.45 -16.60
N TYR A 279 5.90 -0.20 -17.69
CA TYR A 279 6.81 -1.11 -18.42
C TYR A 279 8.10 -0.43 -18.89
N PRO A 280 8.11 0.83 -19.38
CA PRO A 280 9.36 1.55 -19.66
C PRO A 280 10.27 1.73 -18.45
N GLU A 281 9.72 2.06 -17.28
CA GLU A 281 10.50 2.18 -16.03
C GLU A 281 11.11 0.84 -15.62
N LEU A 282 10.35 -0.24 -15.73
CA LEU A 282 10.82 -1.61 -15.47
C LEU A 282 11.97 -1.97 -16.43
N ALA A 283 11.75 -1.77 -17.73
CA ALA A 283 12.76 -2.06 -18.76
C ALA A 283 14.04 -1.26 -18.55
N GLN A 284 13.93 0.02 -18.19
CA GLN A 284 15.08 0.87 -17.88
C GLN A 284 15.84 0.37 -16.64
N SER A 285 15.14 -0.08 -15.62
CA SER A 285 15.75 -0.60 -14.38
C SER A 285 16.53 -1.90 -14.62
N ALA A 286 16.11 -2.72 -15.59
CA ALA A 286 16.75 -3.99 -15.95
C ALA A 286 17.83 -3.86 -17.03
N ALA A 287 17.88 -2.74 -17.77
CA ALA A 287 18.57 -2.61 -19.07
C ALA A 287 20.07 -2.93 -19.07
N LEU A 288 20.76 -2.77 -17.96
CA LEU A 288 22.21 -3.00 -17.86
C LEU A 288 22.58 -4.31 -17.15
N MET A 289 21.60 -5.11 -16.81
CA MET A 289 21.81 -6.34 -16.05
C MET A 289 21.78 -7.57 -16.96
N PRO A 290 22.58 -8.60 -16.68
CA PRO A 290 22.61 -9.84 -17.45
C PRO A 290 21.42 -10.75 -17.08
N LEU A 291 20.22 -10.19 -17.15
CA LEU A 291 18.96 -10.84 -16.80
C LEU A 291 17.97 -10.64 -17.94
N GLU A 292 17.30 -11.71 -18.34
CA GLU A 292 16.30 -11.70 -19.40
C GLU A 292 14.94 -12.02 -18.83
N LEU A 293 13.92 -11.29 -19.27
CA LEU A 293 12.53 -11.55 -18.87
C LEU A 293 12.06 -12.90 -19.44
N GLU A 294 11.81 -13.86 -18.58
CA GLU A 294 11.36 -15.21 -18.93
C GLU A 294 9.81 -15.27 -19.00
N SER A 295 9.12 -14.62 -18.03
CA SER A 295 7.65 -14.60 -18.03
C SER A 295 7.09 -13.37 -17.32
N ASP A 296 5.87 -13.00 -17.73
CA ASP A 296 5.06 -11.90 -17.24
C ASP A 296 3.61 -12.35 -17.17
N ASP A 297 3.12 -12.66 -15.97
CA ASP A 297 1.80 -13.23 -15.74
C ASP A 297 0.99 -12.40 -14.74
N SER A 298 -0.33 -12.35 -14.91
CA SER A 298 -1.22 -11.77 -13.89
C SER A 298 -1.11 -12.54 -12.57
N VAL A 299 -0.83 -11.84 -11.47
CA VAL A 299 -0.80 -12.48 -10.15
C VAL A 299 -2.17 -13.07 -9.82
N TYR A 300 -3.24 -12.32 -10.06
CA TYR A 300 -4.60 -12.78 -9.81
C TYR A 300 -4.92 -14.11 -10.51
N GLU A 301 -4.69 -14.16 -11.82
CA GLU A 301 -5.02 -15.35 -12.61
C GLU A 301 -4.09 -16.51 -12.27
N TYR A 302 -2.78 -16.24 -12.17
CA TYR A 302 -1.81 -17.29 -11.90
C TYR A 302 -2.04 -17.96 -10.54
N GLU A 303 -2.19 -17.18 -9.47
CA GLU A 303 -2.39 -17.72 -8.13
C GLU A 303 -3.75 -18.43 -8.01
N LYS A 304 -4.80 -17.86 -8.60
CA LYS A 304 -6.13 -18.47 -8.62
C LYS A 304 -6.15 -19.85 -9.30
N ASP A 305 -5.42 -19.97 -10.41
CA ASP A 305 -5.44 -21.20 -11.21
C ASP A 305 -4.46 -22.27 -10.72
N ASN A 306 -3.44 -21.89 -9.91
CA ASN A 306 -2.35 -22.80 -9.53
C ASN A 306 -2.22 -23.03 -8.02
N LEU A 307 -2.91 -22.28 -7.16
CA LEU A 307 -3.01 -22.63 -5.75
C LEU A 307 -3.85 -23.89 -5.57
N PRO A 308 -3.61 -24.69 -4.51
CA PRO A 308 -4.43 -25.87 -4.23
C PRO A 308 -5.91 -25.55 -4.14
N ASP A 309 -6.76 -26.48 -4.56
CA ASP A 309 -8.21 -26.32 -4.53
C ASP A 309 -8.72 -25.86 -3.15
N GLY A 310 -9.56 -24.82 -3.14
CA GLY A 310 -10.17 -24.27 -1.93
C GLY A 310 -9.25 -23.37 -1.11
N THR A 311 -8.03 -23.05 -1.57
CA THR A 311 -7.10 -22.15 -0.88
C THR A 311 -7.02 -20.74 -1.48
N TRP A 312 -7.69 -20.51 -2.60
CA TRP A 312 -7.87 -19.16 -3.16
C TRP A 312 -9.11 -18.50 -2.56
N PRO A 313 -9.07 -17.22 -2.19
CA PRO A 313 -7.86 -16.39 -2.09
C PRO A 313 -7.07 -16.69 -0.80
N PRO A 314 -5.75 -16.42 -0.77
CA PRO A 314 -4.92 -16.66 0.43
C PRO A 314 -5.39 -15.86 1.64
N THR A 315 -5.92 -14.66 1.41
CA THR A 315 -6.60 -13.79 2.40
C THR A 315 -7.76 -13.05 1.73
N GLY A 316 -8.72 -12.54 2.54
CA GLY A 316 -9.91 -11.88 2.01
C GLY A 316 -9.64 -10.57 1.25
N TRP A 317 -8.56 -9.86 1.57
CA TRP A 317 -8.19 -8.59 0.93
C TRP A 317 -7.37 -8.77 -0.36
N TYR A 318 -6.77 -9.94 -0.56
CA TYR A 318 -5.80 -10.19 -1.63
C TYR A 318 -6.34 -9.99 -3.06
N PRO A 319 -7.53 -10.50 -3.43
CA PRO A 319 -8.04 -10.38 -4.81
C PRO A 319 -8.23 -8.93 -5.27
N GLU A 320 -8.72 -8.06 -4.40
CA GLU A 320 -8.93 -6.64 -4.70
C GLU A 320 -7.60 -5.91 -4.79
N TRP A 321 -6.72 -6.15 -3.84
CA TRP A 321 -5.41 -5.54 -3.80
C TRP A 321 -4.56 -5.86 -5.04
N VAL A 322 -4.38 -7.14 -5.41
CA VAL A 322 -3.58 -7.52 -6.60
C VAL A 322 -4.19 -7.03 -7.91
N SER A 323 -5.45 -6.63 -7.89
CA SER A 323 -6.17 -6.03 -9.02
C SER A 323 -6.04 -4.50 -9.08
N GLY A 324 -5.37 -3.86 -8.09
CA GLY A 324 -5.22 -2.42 -8.01
C GLY A 324 -6.45 -1.66 -7.50
N LEU A 325 -7.42 -2.37 -6.90
CA LEU A 325 -8.70 -1.79 -6.47
C LEU A 325 -8.64 -1.07 -5.13
N ASP A 326 -7.52 -1.12 -4.43
CA ASP A 326 -7.23 -0.27 -3.27
C ASP A 326 -6.97 1.20 -3.66
N VAL A 327 -6.67 1.45 -4.94
CA VAL A 327 -6.40 2.78 -5.48
C VAL A 327 -7.46 3.21 -6.51
N PHE A 328 -7.95 2.29 -7.33
CA PHE A 328 -8.87 2.58 -8.42
C PHE A 328 -10.20 1.83 -8.24
N ASP A 329 -11.27 2.56 -8.05
CA ASP A 329 -12.61 1.98 -7.95
C ASP A 329 -13.06 1.36 -9.28
N GLY A 330 -13.88 0.34 -9.19
CA GLY A 330 -14.54 -0.26 -10.34
C GLY A 330 -14.27 -1.75 -10.54
N PRO A 331 -14.68 -2.31 -11.69
CA PRO A 331 -14.40 -3.68 -12.02
C PRO A 331 -12.91 -3.94 -12.27
N ARG A 332 -12.39 -5.09 -11.84
CA ARG A 332 -10.99 -5.50 -12.02
C ARG A 332 -10.47 -5.33 -13.44
N GLU A 333 -11.30 -5.66 -14.41
CA GLU A 333 -10.96 -5.62 -15.85
C GLU A 333 -10.72 -4.18 -16.35
N GLN A 334 -11.25 -3.19 -15.64
CA GLN A 334 -11.13 -1.77 -15.96
C GLN A 334 -10.05 -1.06 -15.14
N SER A 335 -9.48 -1.72 -14.14
CA SER A 335 -8.37 -1.13 -13.36
C SER A 335 -7.21 -0.77 -14.27
N PRO A 336 -6.68 0.45 -14.19
CA PRO A 336 -5.56 0.88 -15.03
C PRO A 336 -4.23 0.28 -14.64
N ILE A 337 -4.17 -0.48 -13.53
CA ILE A 337 -3.00 -1.22 -13.06
C ILE A 337 -3.40 -2.64 -12.67
N GLU A 338 -2.44 -3.54 -12.62
CA GLU A 338 -2.57 -4.83 -11.95
C GLU A 338 -1.22 -5.31 -11.44
N MET A 339 -1.25 -6.20 -10.47
CA MET A 339 -0.03 -6.86 -10.01
C MET A 339 0.36 -7.99 -10.98
N ARG A 340 1.63 -7.97 -11.38
CA ARG A 340 2.22 -8.93 -12.33
C ARG A 340 3.32 -9.73 -11.65
N TRP A 341 3.33 -11.04 -11.84
CA TRP A 341 4.50 -11.88 -11.59
C TRP A 341 5.50 -11.72 -12.74
N LEU A 342 6.71 -11.34 -12.42
CA LEU A 342 7.82 -11.27 -13.36
C LEU A 342 8.89 -12.28 -12.96
N VAL A 343 9.42 -12.99 -13.96
CA VAL A 343 10.54 -13.93 -13.79
C VAL A 343 11.64 -13.54 -14.76
N TYR A 344 12.82 -13.33 -14.24
CA TYR A 344 14.02 -13.03 -14.99
C TYR A 344 15.08 -14.11 -14.83
#